data_e571c86b5bae1536602a98e7ddf916b0
#
_entry.id   e571c86b5bae1536602a98e7ddf916b0
#
_cell.length_a   1.000
_cell.length_b   1.000
_cell.length_c   1.000
_cell.angle_alpha   90.00
_cell.angle_beta   90.00
_cell.angle_gamma   90.00
#
_symmetry.space_group_name_H-M   'P 1'
#
loop_
_entity.id
_entity.type
_entity.pdbx_description
1 polymer ?
#
loop_
_entity_poly.entity_id
_entity_poly.type
_entity_poly.pdbx_seq_one_letter_code
_entity_poly.pdbx_strand_id
1 'polypeptide(L)'
;MRQKAIVVFLLCICFQVLKAQQAFIPYGKVTFEKKVNLIRAFENSPIPEEAREKMKKYALSNWELLFDQEKSLYKQVKKEEENNHFGPFSFSTGSQTNEIYTDYSKKSRILRRSIMEDDYLLADTIPNVKWKIMHDIRTIAGYECRKAVGVIHDTIYVVAFYTDEILLRGGPEGFSGLPGTILGLAIPRYNTTWFAIKVEGFANYQAQIIPATKGKKIETEKDLNKLIELFTRYDQNKKEKSEEAKKRLYGYTL
;
A
#
# COMPACT_ATOMS: atom_id res chain seq x y z
N MET A 1 20.95 3.31 57.63
CA MET A 1 21.25 3.82 56.29
C MET A 1 21.26 2.73 55.22
N ARG A 2 21.83 1.56 55.45
CA ARG A 2 21.86 0.44 54.48
C ARG A 2 20.46 -0.06 54.03
N GLN A 3 19.48 -0.20 54.93
CA GLN A 3 18.13 -0.62 54.58
C GLN A 3 17.39 0.37 53.70
N LYS A 4 17.53 1.68 53.93
CA LYS A 4 16.91 2.71 53.05
C LYS A 4 17.53 2.71 51.64
N ALA A 5 18.82 2.44 51.52
CA ALA A 5 19.49 2.33 50.22
C ALA A 5 19.02 1.10 49.42
N ILE A 6 18.76 -0.04 50.07
CA ILE A 6 18.25 -1.25 49.46
C ILE A 6 16.80 -1.04 48.92
N VAL A 7 15.97 -0.35 49.70
CA VAL A 7 14.58 -0.05 49.28
C VAL A 7 14.56 0.90 48.08
N VAL A 8 15.40 1.92 48.05
CA VAL A 8 15.54 2.84 46.91
C VAL A 8 16.05 2.11 45.68
N PHE A 9 17.02 1.22 45.81
CA PHE A 9 17.55 0.42 44.71
C PHE A 9 16.51 -0.56 44.13
N LEU A 10 15.72 -1.24 44.98
CA LEU A 10 14.59 -2.08 44.57
C LEU A 10 13.49 -1.28 43.87
N LEU A 11 13.15 -0.07 44.34
CA LEU A 11 12.21 0.83 43.69
C LEU A 11 12.71 1.28 42.32
N CYS A 12 14.00 1.58 42.16
CA CYS A 12 14.59 1.93 40.83
C CYS A 12 14.52 0.76 39.83
N ILE A 13 14.75 -0.48 40.32
CA ILE A 13 14.64 -1.67 39.46
C ILE A 13 13.17 -1.89 39.00
N CYS A 14 12.19 -1.72 39.90
CA CYS A 14 10.76 -1.81 39.57
C CYS A 14 10.35 -0.75 38.53
N PHE A 15 10.88 0.46 38.57
CA PHE A 15 10.62 1.50 37.57
C PHE A 15 11.18 1.20 36.19
N GLN A 16 12.24 0.42 36.09
CA GLN A 16 12.82 0.03 34.80
C GLN A 16 12.03 -1.09 34.13
N VAL A 17 11.42 -2.00 34.90
CA VAL A 17 10.60 -3.10 34.36
C VAL A 17 9.28 -2.60 33.77
N LEU A 18 8.73 -1.49 34.28
CA LEU A 18 7.49 -0.89 33.75
C LEU A 18 7.60 -0.29 32.34
N LYS A 19 8.81 -0.05 31.84
CA LYS A 19 9.02 0.44 30.47
C LYS A 19 9.10 -0.66 29.39
N ALA A 20 9.07 -1.93 29.79
CA ALA A 20 9.25 -3.06 28.89
C ALA A 20 7.95 -3.71 28.40
N GLN A 21 6.78 -3.14 28.69
CA GLN A 21 5.53 -3.61 28.08
C GLN A 21 5.38 -2.94 26.71
N GLN A 22 5.88 -3.62 25.69
CA GLN A 22 5.64 -3.27 24.31
C GLN A 22 4.13 -3.45 24.03
N ALA A 23 3.40 -2.34 23.93
CA ALA A 23 1.98 -2.39 23.65
C ALA A 23 1.77 -2.71 22.17
N PHE A 24 1.33 -3.93 21.87
CA PHE A 24 0.92 -4.30 20.52
C PHE A 24 -0.32 -3.52 20.09
N ILE A 25 -0.30 -3.04 18.84
CA ILE A 25 -1.38 -2.23 18.28
C ILE A 25 -2.33 -3.13 17.50
N PRO A 26 -3.56 -3.40 18.04
CA PRO A 26 -4.53 -4.30 17.41
C PRO A 26 -5.41 -3.61 16.36
N TYR A 27 -5.53 -2.29 16.39
CA TYR A 27 -6.35 -1.51 15.46
C TYR A 27 -5.85 -0.06 15.39
N GLY A 28 -6.18 0.61 14.29
CA GLY A 28 -5.76 1.98 14.10
C GLY A 28 -5.72 2.41 12.63
N LYS A 29 -4.82 3.35 12.35
CA LYS A 29 -4.59 3.89 11.02
C LYS A 29 -3.10 4.06 10.75
N VAL A 30 -2.66 3.69 9.55
CA VAL A 30 -1.34 4.02 9.02
C VAL A 30 -1.49 4.95 7.83
N THR A 31 -0.80 6.08 7.84
CA THR A 31 -0.71 6.98 6.69
C THR A 31 0.59 6.71 5.94
N PHE A 32 0.48 6.45 4.64
CA PHE A 32 1.60 6.19 3.75
C PHE A 32 1.80 7.36 2.77
N GLU A 33 3.05 7.69 2.50
CA GLU A 33 3.45 8.43 1.31
C GLU A 33 3.81 7.44 0.20
N LYS A 34 3.08 7.50 -0.92
CA LYS A 34 3.42 6.81 -2.17
C LYS A 34 4.22 7.76 -3.03
N LYS A 35 5.38 7.30 -3.49
CA LYS A 35 6.32 8.05 -4.31
C LYS A 35 6.64 7.30 -5.59
N VAL A 36 6.37 7.92 -6.74
CA VAL A 36 6.67 7.39 -8.07
C VAL A 36 7.79 8.23 -8.68
N ASN A 37 8.85 7.59 -9.18
CA ASN A 37 9.87 8.29 -9.95
C ASN A 37 9.41 8.39 -11.40
N LEU A 38 8.86 9.55 -11.78
CA LEU A 38 8.28 9.78 -13.11
C LEU A 38 9.34 9.74 -14.23
N ILE A 39 10.54 10.27 -13.99
CA ILE A 39 11.62 10.27 -14.98
C ILE A 39 11.96 8.83 -15.41
N ARG A 40 12.10 7.92 -14.42
CA ARG A 40 12.35 6.50 -14.71
C ARG A 40 11.14 5.77 -15.26
N ALA A 41 9.94 6.10 -14.76
CA ALA A 41 8.70 5.47 -15.22
C ALA A 41 8.43 5.75 -16.70
N PHE A 42 8.84 6.93 -17.19
CA PHE A 42 8.65 7.37 -18.57
C PHE A 42 9.93 7.35 -19.42
N GLU A 43 11.00 6.72 -18.97
CA GLU A 43 12.30 6.67 -19.66
C GLU A 43 12.18 6.15 -21.11
N ASN A 44 11.35 5.11 -21.31
CA ASN A 44 11.12 4.48 -22.60
C ASN A 44 9.81 4.93 -23.29
N SER A 45 9.18 6.01 -22.80
CA SER A 45 7.95 6.52 -23.40
C SER A 45 8.26 7.56 -24.48
N PRO A 46 7.45 7.66 -25.55
CA PRO A 46 7.63 8.62 -26.62
C PRO A 46 7.24 10.05 -26.20
N ILE A 47 7.82 10.54 -25.11
CA ILE A 47 7.60 11.91 -24.61
C ILE A 47 8.67 12.81 -25.19
N PRO A 48 8.31 13.96 -25.81
CA PRO A 48 9.27 14.94 -26.32
C PRO A 48 10.22 15.40 -25.21
N GLU A 49 11.49 15.63 -25.56
CA GLU A 49 12.55 16.02 -24.61
C GLU A 49 12.18 17.28 -23.82
N GLU A 50 11.63 18.30 -24.49
CA GLU A 50 11.17 19.54 -23.86
C GLU A 50 10.09 19.31 -22.79
N ALA A 51 9.21 18.32 -22.99
CA ALA A 51 8.18 17.94 -22.00
C ALA A 51 8.80 17.14 -20.85
N ARG A 52 9.84 16.34 -21.14
CA ARG A 52 10.59 15.57 -20.15
C ARG A 52 11.38 16.46 -19.21
N GLU A 53 12.04 17.50 -19.73
CA GLU A 53 12.78 18.48 -18.92
C GLU A 53 11.88 19.25 -17.93
N LYS A 54 10.62 19.49 -18.31
CA LYS A 54 9.61 20.15 -17.47
C LYS A 54 8.91 19.22 -16.47
N MET A 55 9.17 17.91 -16.58
CA MET A 55 8.49 16.91 -15.75
C MET A 55 9.05 16.92 -14.32
N LYS A 56 8.17 16.88 -13.31
CA LYS A 56 8.60 16.67 -11.93
C LYS A 56 9.28 15.30 -11.81
N LYS A 57 10.39 15.24 -11.08
CA LYS A 57 11.10 13.98 -10.85
C LYS A 57 10.26 12.94 -10.13
N TYR A 58 9.41 13.38 -9.20
CA TYR A 58 8.58 12.49 -8.38
C TYR A 58 7.12 12.95 -8.35
N ALA A 59 6.20 11.99 -8.43
CA ALA A 59 4.82 12.16 -8.03
C ALA A 59 4.65 11.63 -6.61
N LEU A 60 4.00 12.41 -5.74
CA LEU A 60 3.72 12.07 -4.36
C LEU A 60 2.21 12.02 -4.14
N SER A 61 1.76 11.01 -3.41
CA SER A 61 0.35 10.91 -2.97
C SER A 61 0.27 10.25 -1.60
N ASN A 62 -0.73 10.65 -0.81
CA ASN A 62 -0.95 10.10 0.52
C ASN A 62 -2.07 9.07 0.48
N TRP A 63 -1.89 8.00 1.24
CA TRP A 63 -2.79 6.87 1.35
C TRP A 63 -2.99 6.50 2.81
N GLU A 64 -4.16 6.02 3.15
CA GLU A 64 -4.50 5.55 4.50
C GLU A 64 -4.81 4.07 4.48
N LEU A 65 -4.29 3.35 5.47
CA LEU A 65 -4.66 1.99 5.80
C LEU A 65 -5.37 2.02 7.15
N LEU A 66 -6.69 1.95 7.14
CA LEU A 66 -7.50 1.73 8.34
C LEU A 66 -7.50 0.23 8.61
N PHE A 67 -7.33 -0.18 9.87
CA PHE A 67 -7.21 -1.61 10.17
C PHE A 67 -7.74 -1.99 11.54
N ASP A 68 -8.16 -3.23 11.65
CA ASP A 68 -8.23 -4.04 12.85
C ASP A 68 -7.39 -5.33 12.65
N GLN A 69 -7.52 -6.31 13.53
CA GLN A 69 -6.71 -7.55 13.43
C GLN A 69 -7.08 -8.43 12.24
N GLU A 70 -8.31 -8.32 11.72
CA GLU A 70 -8.86 -9.21 10.70
C GLU A 70 -9.13 -8.52 9.37
N LYS A 71 -9.31 -7.19 9.38
CA LYS A 71 -9.76 -6.43 8.21
C LYS A 71 -8.96 -5.16 8.03
N SER A 72 -8.91 -4.71 6.79
CA SER A 72 -8.34 -3.40 6.47
C SER A 72 -9.05 -2.74 5.30
N LEU A 73 -8.98 -1.41 5.28
CA LEU A 73 -9.38 -0.57 4.15
C LEU A 73 -8.20 0.34 3.79
N TYR A 74 -7.61 0.09 2.63
CA TYR A 74 -6.57 0.92 2.05
C TYR A 74 -7.18 1.85 1.01
N LYS A 75 -7.01 3.16 1.16
CA LYS A 75 -7.63 4.16 0.29
C LYS A 75 -6.74 5.38 0.13
N GLN A 76 -6.90 6.08 -0.99
CA GLN A 76 -6.22 7.36 -1.21
C GLN A 76 -6.82 8.46 -0.34
N VAL A 77 -5.96 9.28 0.26
CA VAL A 77 -6.37 10.51 0.95
C VAL A 77 -6.61 11.57 -0.10
N LYS A 78 -7.80 12.15 -0.11
CA LYS A 78 -8.10 13.32 -0.98
C LYS A 78 -7.16 14.45 -0.57
N LYS A 79 -6.32 14.93 -1.48
CA LYS A 79 -5.70 16.25 -1.34
C LYS A 79 -6.77 17.29 -1.64
N GLU A 80 -6.90 18.28 -0.77
CA GLU A 80 -7.50 19.55 -1.16
C GLU A 80 -6.70 20.08 -2.36
N GLU A 81 -7.38 20.53 -3.39
CA GLU A 81 -6.87 20.79 -4.73
C GLU A 81 -5.56 21.60 -4.74
N GLU A 82 -4.42 20.94 -4.77
CA GLU A 82 -3.28 21.51 -5.47
C GLU A 82 -3.53 21.29 -6.96
N ASN A 83 -3.82 22.38 -7.67
CA ASN A 83 -3.88 22.48 -9.13
C ASN A 83 -2.52 22.10 -9.73
N ASN A 84 -2.20 20.82 -9.72
CA ASN A 84 -1.07 20.25 -10.45
C ASN A 84 -1.50 20.07 -11.91
N HIS A 85 -1.79 21.19 -12.58
CA HIS A 85 -1.90 21.21 -14.03
C HIS A 85 -0.52 20.98 -14.63
N PHE A 86 -0.24 19.74 -14.97
CA PHE A 86 0.90 19.37 -15.76
C PHE A 86 0.52 19.41 -17.24
N GLY A 87 0.55 20.59 -17.86
CA GLY A 87 0.40 20.75 -19.31
C GLY A 87 -0.74 19.95 -19.94
N PRO A 88 -0.69 19.64 -21.24
CA PRO A 88 -1.74 18.88 -21.95
C PRO A 88 -1.81 17.39 -21.50
N PHE A 89 -0.84 16.92 -20.73
CA PHE A 89 -0.84 15.60 -20.11
C PHE A 89 -1.16 15.73 -18.62
N SER A 90 -2.40 16.03 -18.30
CA SER A 90 -2.92 15.84 -16.94
C SER A 90 -2.98 14.34 -16.69
N PHE A 91 -1.89 13.76 -16.17
CA PHE A 91 -2.00 12.49 -15.49
C PHE A 91 -2.76 12.77 -14.19
N SER A 92 -4.07 12.69 -14.27
CA SER A 92 -4.89 12.49 -13.08
C SER A 92 -4.29 11.27 -12.39
N THR A 93 -3.56 11.50 -11.30
CA THR A 93 -3.03 10.43 -10.46
C THR A 93 -4.22 9.66 -9.91
N GLY A 94 -4.72 8.74 -10.69
CA GLY A 94 -5.83 7.83 -10.43
C GLY A 94 -6.98 8.46 -9.68
N SER A 95 -8.16 8.24 -10.16
CA SER A 95 -9.40 8.67 -9.54
C SER A 95 -9.34 8.50 -8.01
N GLN A 96 -9.81 9.50 -7.30
CA GLN A 96 -9.88 9.61 -5.84
C GLN A 96 -10.73 8.53 -5.16
N THR A 97 -11.19 7.53 -5.91
CA THR A 97 -12.06 6.45 -5.43
C THR A 97 -11.39 5.08 -5.39
N ASN A 98 -10.10 4.98 -5.73
CA ASN A 98 -9.38 3.71 -5.62
C ASN A 98 -9.26 3.30 -4.16
N GLU A 99 -9.79 2.11 -3.84
CA GLU A 99 -9.68 1.53 -2.51
C GLU A 99 -9.59 0.01 -2.57
N ILE A 100 -9.00 -0.58 -1.53
CA ILE A 100 -8.89 -2.02 -1.36
C ILE A 100 -9.38 -2.36 0.05
N TYR A 101 -10.52 -3.01 0.13
CA TYR A 101 -10.98 -3.68 1.35
C TYR A 101 -10.41 -5.09 1.38
N THR A 102 -9.85 -5.51 2.51
CA THR A 102 -9.30 -6.85 2.70
C THR A 102 -9.88 -7.48 3.98
N ASP A 103 -10.37 -8.70 3.86
CA ASP A 103 -10.79 -9.56 4.98
C ASP A 103 -9.79 -10.74 5.06
N TYR A 104 -8.90 -10.68 6.04
CA TYR A 104 -7.81 -11.66 6.21
C TYR A 104 -8.33 -12.99 6.74
N SER A 105 -9.43 -12.99 7.50
CA SER A 105 -10.06 -14.21 8.01
C SER A 105 -10.69 -15.02 6.88
N LYS A 106 -11.31 -14.34 5.91
CA LYS A 106 -11.92 -14.95 4.72
C LYS A 106 -10.95 -15.11 3.54
N LYS A 107 -9.72 -14.58 3.66
CA LYS A 107 -8.72 -14.53 2.58
C LYS A 107 -9.26 -13.90 1.30
N SER A 108 -10.10 -12.89 1.43
CA SER A 108 -10.77 -12.21 0.31
C SER A 108 -10.51 -10.72 0.34
N ARG A 109 -10.59 -10.09 -0.83
CA ARG A 109 -10.51 -8.64 -0.98
C ARG A 109 -11.52 -8.14 -2.01
N ILE A 110 -11.93 -6.89 -1.85
CA ILE A 110 -12.76 -6.15 -2.80
C ILE A 110 -11.99 -4.90 -3.18
N LEU A 111 -11.72 -4.76 -4.48
CA LEU A 111 -11.03 -3.61 -5.04
C LEU A 111 -12.06 -2.73 -5.74
N ARG A 112 -12.10 -1.45 -5.39
CA ARG A 112 -12.77 -0.43 -6.21
C ARG A 112 -11.71 0.27 -7.05
N ARG A 113 -11.93 0.29 -8.37
CA ARG A 113 -11.07 0.95 -9.35
C ARG A 113 -11.90 1.92 -10.17
N SER A 114 -11.47 3.16 -10.18
CA SER A 114 -12.06 4.16 -11.05
C SER A 114 -11.30 4.19 -12.37
N ILE A 115 -12.00 3.98 -13.45
CA ILE A 115 -11.44 3.85 -14.80
C ILE A 115 -12.26 4.75 -15.71
N MET A 116 -11.64 5.80 -16.24
CA MET A 116 -12.33 6.88 -16.94
C MET A 116 -13.37 7.53 -16.00
N GLU A 117 -14.66 7.43 -16.31
CA GLU A 117 -15.76 8.03 -15.54
C GLU A 117 -16.51 7.01 -14.67
N ASP A 118 -16.14 5.73 -14.78
CA ASP A 118 -16.84 4.61 -14.13
C ASP A 118 -16.03 4.01 -12.97
N ASP A 119 -16.75 3.64 -11.91
CA ASP A 119 -16.20 2.82 -10.83
C ASP A 119 -16.49 1.34 -11.08
N TYR A 120 -15.48 0.50 -10.91
CA TYR A 120 -15.56 -0.96 -11.04
C TYR A 120 -15.23 -1.64 -9.72
N LEU A 121 -15.99 -2.69 -9.40
CA LEU A 121 -15.79 -3.54 -8.23
C LEU A 121 -15.27 -4.90 -8.68
N LEU A 122 -14.07 -5.25 -8.21
CA LEU A 122 -13.45 -6.55 -8.48
C LEU A 122 -13.34 -7.32 -7.16
N ALA A 123 -13.98 -8.48 -7.09
CA ALA A 123 -13.78 -9.43 -6.01
C ALA A 123 -12.59 -10.34 -6.35
N ASP A 124 -11.71 -10.55 -5.37
CA ASP A 124 -10.49 -11.33 -5.57
C ASP A 124 -10.06 -12.02 -4.26
N THR A 125 -9.15 -12.94 -4.35
CA THR A 125 -8.47 -13.55 -3.20
C THR A 125 -7.23 -12.73 -2.84
N ILE A 126 -6.78 -12.86 -1.59
CA ILE A 126 -5.53 -12.22 -1.16
C ILE A 126 -4.37 -12.92 -1.88
N PRO A 127 -3.53 -12.19 -2.62
CA PRO A 127 -2.39 -12.77 -3.31
C PRO A 127 -1.38 -13.36 -2.34
N ASN A 128 -0.92 -14.56 -2.66
CA ASN A 128 0.11 -15.23 -1.86
C ASN A 128 1.50 -14.86 -2.37
N VAL A 129 2.20 -14.02 -1.62
CA VAL A 129 3.59 -13.67 -1.90
C VAL A 129 4.53 -14.56 -1.08
N LYS A 130 5.45 -15.24 -1.75
CA LYS A 130 6.50 -16.01 -1.07
C LYS A 130 7.60 -15.07 -0.60
N TRP A 131 7.58 -14.74 0.69
CA TRP A 131 8.54 -13.85 1.31
C TRP A 131 9.78 -14.59 1.81
N LYS A 132 10.96 -14.00 1.57
CA LYS A 132 12.22 -14.33 2.22
C LYS A 132 12.56 -13.20 3.19
N ILE A 133 12.52 -13.50 4.49
CA ILE A 133 12.87 -12.54 5.54
C ILE A 133 14.40 -12.40 5.57
N MET A 134 14.86 -11.15 5.67
CA MET A 134 16.26 -10.75 5.70
C MET A 134 16.64 -10.27 7.10
N HIS A 135 17.94 -10.07 7.34
CA HIS A 135 18.44 -9.57 8.63
C HIS A 135 18.49 -8.03 8.73
N ASP A 136 18.30 -7.35 7.60
CA ASP A 136 18.31 -5.89 7.58
C ASP A 136 17.14 -5.32 8.40
N ILE A 137 17.43 -4.31 9.22
CA ILE A 137 16.48 -3.61 10.06
C ILE A 137 16.48 -2.13 9.67
N ARG A 138 15.31 -1.51 9.72
CA ARG A 138 15.12 -0.09 9.45
C ARG A 138 14.01 0.47 10.32
N THR A 139 14.20 1.66 10.88
CA THR A 139 13.12 2.39 11.57
C THR A 139 12.23 3.13 10.56
N ILE A 140 10.91 2.89 10.63
CA ILE A 140 9.90 3.54 9.78
C ILE A 140 8.75 3.99 10.68
N ALA A 141 8.41 5.26 10.61
CA ALA A 141 7.36 5.89 11.44
C ALA A 141 7.50 5.60 12.96
N GLY A 142 8.76 5.43 13.43
CA GLY A 142 9.07 5.14 14.84
C GLY A 142 9.11 3.65 15.21
N TYR A 143 8.79 2.74 14.29
CA TYR A 143 8.78 1.29 14.52
C TYR A 143 10.02 0.62 13.93
N GLU A 144 10.55 -0.38 14.65
CA GLU A 144 11.59 -1.25 14.10
C GLU A 144 10.97 -2.19 13.07
N CYS A 145 11.50 -2.18 11.86
CA CYS A 145 10.98 -2.97 10.75
C CYS A 145 12.05 -3.87 10.17
N ARG A 146 11.72 -5.15 9.99
CA ARG A 146 12.58 -6.13 9.31
C ARG A 146 12.30 -6.12 7.82
N LYS A 147 13.36 -6.26 7.04
CA LYS A 147 13.28 -6.37 5.59
C LYS A 147 12.84 -7.78 5.18
N ALA A 148 11.97 -7.83 4.19
CA ALA A 148 11.64 -9.05 3.47
C ALA A 148 11.68 -8.80 1.96
N VAL A 149 12.00 -9.82 1.18
CA VAL A 149 12.00 -9.76 -0.29
C VAL A 149 11.06 -10.84 -0.81
N GLY A 150 10.22 -10.46 -1.76
CA GLY A 150 9.31 -11.38 -2.42
C GLY A 150 9.33 -11.21 -3.93
N VAL A 151 8.63 -12.10 -4.63
CA VAL A 151 8.43 -12.03 -6.07
C VAL A 151 6.93 -12.13 -6.35
N ILE A 152 6.41 -11.23 -7.17
CA ILE A 152 5.05 -11.26 -7.69
C ILE A 152 5.09 -11.46 -9.20
N HIS A 153 4.04 -12.07 -9.75
CA HIS A 153 3.96 -12.37 -11.19
C HIS A 153 5.23 -13.02 -11.76
N ASP A 154 5.86 -13.90 -10.97
CA ASP A 154 7.07 -14.70 -11.26
C ASP A 154 8.35 -13.91 -11.58
N THR A 155 8.26 -12.62 -11.84
CA THR A 155 9.40 -11.82 -12.35
C THR A 155 9.62 -10.48 -11.63
N ILE A 156 8.66 -10.03 -10.83
CA ILE A 156 8.71 -8.70 -10.25
C ILE A 156 9.14 -8.77 -8.79
N TYR A 157 10.33 -8.28 -8.50
CA TYR A 157 10.85 -8.19 -7.15
C TYR A 157 10.11 -7.10 -6.35
N VAL A 158 9.79 -7.47 -5.11
CA VAL A 158 9.17 -6.58 -4.12
C VAL A 158 10.01 -6.60 -2.86
N VAL A 159 10.30 -5.44 -2.31
CA VAL A 159 10.96 -5.28 -1.02
C VAL A 159 9.97 -4.71 -0.02
N ALA A 160 9.78 -5.40 1.09
CA ALA A 160 8.93 -4.97 2.19
C ALA A 160 9.74 -4.76 3.47
N PHE A 161 9.29 -3.83 4.29
CA PHE A 161 9.74 -3.63 5.67
C PHE A 161 8.52 -3.75 6.57
N TYR A 162 8.51 -4.70 7.49
CA TYR A 162 7.38 -4.99 8.36
C TYR A 162 7.76 -4.96 9.84
N THR A 163 6.78 -4.62 10.68
CA THR A 163 6.90 -4.68 12.14
C THR A 163 5.88 -5.65 12.71
N ASP A 164 6.24 -6.36 13.77
CA ASP A 164 5.36 -7.24 14.54
C ASP A 164 4.66 -6.51 15.71
N GLU A 165 5.00 -5.25 15.95
CA GLU A 165 4.37 -4.40 16.96
C GLU A 165 2.91 -4.03 16.61
N ILE A 166 2.54 -4.10 15.33
CA ILE A 166 1.19 -3.87 14.82
C ILE A 166 0.61 -5.20 14.35
N LEU A 167 -0.53 -5.61 14.93
CA LEU A 167 -1.04 -6.97 14.79
C LEU A 167 -1.68 -7.30 13.44
N LEU A 168 -1.97 -6.30 12.61
CA LEU A 168 -2.44 -6.53 11.25
C LEU A 168 -1.36 -7.23 10.42
N ARG A 169 -1.69 -8.35 9.76
CA ARG A 169 -0.78 -9.06 8.83
C ARG A 169 -0.96 -8.59 7.39
N GLY A 170 -0.92 -7.28 7.19
CA GLY A 170 -1.18 -6.63 5.91
C GLY A 170 -0.34 -5.39 5.68
N GLY A 171 -0.65 -4.64 4.62
CA GLY A 171 0.08 -3.43 4.25
C GLY A 171 -0.55 -2.68 3.07
N PRO A 172 0.18 -1.72 2.49
CA PRO A 172 -0.28 -0.94 1.36
C PRO A 172 -0.55 -1.84 0.14
N GLU A 173 -1.45 -1.40 -0.74
CA GLU A 173 -1.86 -2.09 -1.98
C GLU A 173 -2.38 -3.54 -1.75
N GLY A 174 -2.77 -3.90 -0.53
CA GLY A 174 -3.24 -5.25 -0.19
C GLY A 174 -2.13 -6.30 -0.08
N PHE A 175 -0.86 -5.90 0.02
CA PHE A 175 0.23 -6.82 0.32
C PHE A 175 0.09 -7.41 1.70
N SER A 176 0.38 -8.71 1.83
CA SER A 176 0.25 -9.47 3.07
C SER A 176 1.18 -10.68 3.10
N GLY A 177 1.06 -11.53 4.13
CA GLY A 177 1.82 -12.79 4.24
C GLY A 177 3.10 -12.68 5.06
N LEU A 178 3.42 -11.51 5.62
CA LEU A 178 4.46 -11.33 6.62
C LEU A 178 3.87 -11.43 8.04
N PRO A 179 4.69 -11.76 9.05
CA PRO A 179 4.21 -11.91 10.43
C PRO A 179 4.03 -10.56 11.15
N GLY A 180 3.44 -9.56 10.47
CA GLY A 180 3.20 -8.22 11.00
C GLY A 180 2.77 -7.26 9.90
N THR A 181 2.71 -5.96 10.23
CA THR A 181 2.25 -4.92 9.31
C THR A 181 3.40 -4.37 8.47
N ILE A 182 3.19 -4.30 7.16
CA ILE A 182 4.15 -3.73 6.21
C ILE A 182 4.04 -2.19 6.31
N LEU A 183 5.10 -1.55 6.80
CA LEU A 183 5.22 -0.10 6.90
C LEU A 183 6.07 0.51 5.78
N GLY A 184 6.84 -0.29 5.08
CA GLY A 184 7.59 0.11 3.89
C GLY A 184 7.43 -0.90 2.77
N LEU A 185 7.20 -0.43 1.55
CA LEU A 185 7.10 -1.26 0.36
C LEU A 185 7.82 -0.58 -0.80
N ALA A 186 8.54 -1.35 -1.59
CA ALA A 186 9.16 -0.86 -2.82
C ALA A 186 9.02 -1.90 -3.93
N ILE A 187 8.64 -1.44 -5.12
CA ILE A 187 8.61 -2.22 -6.34
C ILE A 187 9.53 -1.53 -7.36
N PRO A 188 10.81 -1.91 -7.42
CA PRO A 188 11.81 -1.23 -8.26
C PRO A 188 11.43 -1.17 -9.74
N ARG A 189 10.83 -2.25 -10.27
CA ARG A 189 10.37 -2.32 -11.67
C ARG A 189 9.33 -1.23 -12.01
N TYR A 190 8.54 -0.80 -11.02
CA TYR A 190 7.55 0.26 -11.20
C TYR A 190 8.04 1.63 -10.71
N ASN A 191 9.31 1.71 -10.31
CA ASN A 191 9.91 2.95 -9.81
C ASN A 191 9.10 3.58 -8.66
N THR A 192 8.43 2.74 -7.83
CA THR A 192 7.46 3.17 -6.82
C THR A 192 7.82 2.65 -5.46
N THR A 193 7.60 3.50 -4.47
CA THR A 193 7.75 3.19 -3.05
C THR A 193 6.56 3.69 -2.26
N TRP A 194 6.24 2.99 -1.16
CA TRP A 194 5.28 3.39 -0.14
C TRP A 194 5.98 3.31 1.21
N PHE A 195 6.02 4.41 1.93
CA PHE A 195 6.54 4.43 3.29
C PHE A 195 5.53 5.03 4.24
N ALA A 196 5.31 4.36 5.38
CA ALA A 196 4.52 4.91 6.45
C ALA A 196 5.19 6.20 6.98
N ILE A 197 4.40 7.26 7.04
CA ILE A 197 4.81 8.56 7.59
C ILE A 197 4.19 8.81 8.96
N LYS A 198 3.07 8.11 9.29
CA LYS A 198 2.38 8.22 10.57
C LYS A 198 1.65 6.93 10.89
N VAL A 199 1.68 6.54 12.17
CA VAL A 199 0.86 5.47 12.74
C VAL A 199 0.02 6.05 13.88
N GLU A 200 -1.30 5.83 13.83
CA GLU A 200 -2.25 6.22 14.86
C GLU A 200 -2.85 4.94 15.44
N GLY A 201 -2.13 4.37 16.41
CA GLY A 201 -2.56 3.18 17.13
C GLY A 201 -3.72 3.49 18.08
N PHE A 202 -4.58 2.49 18.31
CA PHE A 202 -5.76 2.58 19.19
C PHE A 202 -6.80 3.64 18.78
N ALA A 203 -6.67 4.21 17.60
CA ALA A 203 -7.65 5.14 17.03
C ALA A 203 -8.81 4.35 16.41
N ASN A 204 -10.03 4.65 16.83
CA ASN A 204 -11.23 3.90 16.44
C ASN A 204 -11.70 4.28 15.03
N TYR A 205 -11.26 3.51 14.04
CA TYR A 205 -11.72 3.62 12.64
C TYR A 205 -12.51 2.38 12.18
N GLN A 206 -12.81 1.45 13.06
CA GLN A 206 -13.40 0.14 12.71
C GLN A 206 -14.71 0.26 11.94
N ALA A 207 -15.57 1.21 12.31
CA ALA A 207 -16.84 1.45 11.60
C ALA A 207 -16.64 1.91 10.13
N GLN A 208 -15.46 2.38 9.76
CA GLN A 208 -15.12 2.79 8.39
C GLN A 208 -14.52 1.65 7.55
N ILE A 209 -14.16 0.52 8.17
CA ILE A 209 -13.57 -0.64 7.46
C ILE A 209 -14.69 -1.46 6.84
N ILE A 210 -15.30 -0.91 5.81
CA ILE A 210 -16.41 -1.52 5.07
C ILE A 210 -16.05 -1.60 3.57
N PRO A 211 -16.45 -2.68 2.87
CA PRO A 211 -16.21 -2.80 1.46
C PRO A 211 -17.05 -1.80 0.65
N ALA A 212 -16.51 -1.33 -0.48
CA ALA A 212 -17.28 -0.57 -1.46
C ALA A 212 -18.44 -1.41 -1.99
N THR A 213 -19.60 -0.75 -2.14
CA THR A 213 -20.82 -1.37 -2.68
C THR A 213 -21.29 -0.71 -3.99
N LYS A 214 -20.77 0.50 -4.28
CA LYS A 214 -21.13 1.26 -5.50
C LYS A 214 -20.09 1.04 -6.57
N GLY A 215 -20.51 0.63 -7.75
CA GLY A 215 -19.67 0.39 -8.93
C GLY A 215 -20.20 -0.75 -9.80
N LYS A 216 -19.67 -0.83 -11.02
CA LYS A 216 -19.96 -1.94 -11.96
C LYS A 216 -19.20 -3.18 -11.49
N LYS A 217 -19.92 -4.24 -11.13
CA LYS A 217 -19.32 -5.49 -10.69
C LYS A 217 -18.66 -6.22 -11.85
N ILE A 218 -17.44 -6.68 -11.64
CA ILE A 218 -16.72 -7.58 -12.53
C ILE A 218 -16.81 -8.98 -11.92
N GLU A 219 -17.77 -9.78 -12.41
CA GLU A 219 -18.06 -11.10 -11.85
C GLU A 219 -17.60 -12.23 -12.77
N THR A 220 -17.43 -11.93 -14.06
CA THR A 220 -17.06 -12.94 -15.07
C THR A 220 -15.77 -12.58 -15.78
N GLU A 221 -15.09 -13.58 -16.33
CA GLU A 221 -13.92 -13.37 -17.19
C GLU A 221 -14.27 -12.54 -18.45
N LYS A 222 -15.49 -12.64 -18.92
CA LYS A 222 -16.00 -11.82 -20.03
C LYS A 222 -16.05 -10.33 -19.66
N ASP A 223 -16.49 -10.00 -18.46
CA ASP A 223 -16.53 -8.60 -18.00
C ASP A 223 -15.12 -8.06 -17.79
N LEU A 224 -14.23 -8.89 -17.24
CA LEU A 224 -12.81 -8.55 -17.10
C LEU A 224 -12.16 -8.28 -18.47
N ASN A 225 -12.41 -9.14 -19.45
CA ASN A 225 -11.87 -8.98 -20.80
C ASN A 225 -12.39 -7.72 -21.49
N LYS A 226 -13.68 -7.37 -21.34
CA LYS A 226 -14.21 -6.08 -21.83
C LYS A 226 -13.50 -4.88 -21.18
N LEU A 227 -13.24 -4.96 -19.87
CA LEU A 227 -12.53 -3.89 -19.17
C LEU A 227 -11.09 -3.76 -19.65
N ILE A 228 -10.40 -4.89 -19.89
CA ILE A 228 -9.06 -4.93 -20.46
C ILE A 228 -9.03 -4.34 -21.87
N GLU A 229 -10.04 -4.63 -22.70
CA GLU A 229 -10.15 -4.04 -24.03
C GLU A 229 -10.23 -2.51 -24.00
N LEU A 230 -10.87 -1.91 -22.99
CA LEU A 230 -10.89 -0.46 -22.84
C LEU A 230 -9.49 0.13 -22.65
N PHE A 231 -8.61 -0.56 -21.92
CA PHE A 231 -7.21 -0.13 -21.72
C PHE A 231 -6.32 -0.36 -22.94
N THR A 232 -6.65 -1.35 -23.77
CA THR A 232 -5.80 -1.79 -24.89
C THR A 232 -6.32 -1.38 -26.25
N ARG A 233 -7.45 -0.66 -26.31
CA ARG A 233 -8.17 -0.33 -27.56
C ARG A 233 -7.31 0.35 -28.62
N TYR A 234 -6.35 1.16 -28.21
CA TYR A 234 -5.52 1.95 -29.11
C TYR A 234 -4.10 1.41 -29.26
N ASP A 235 -3.83 0.19 -28.80
CA ASP A 235 -2.48 -0.35 -28.75
C ASP A 235 -2.22 -1.45 -29.78
N GLN A 236 -1.09 -1.32 -30.50
CA GLN A 236 -0.72 -2.30 -31.53
C GLN A 236 -0.27 -3.66 -30.95
N ASN A 237 0.19 -3.72 -29.69
CA ASN A 237 0.63 -4.94 -29.00
C ASN A 237 -0.41 -5.46 -27.99
N LYS A 238 -1.63 -5.73 -28.47
CA LYS A 238 -2.80 -6.08 -27.61
C LYS A 238 -2.55 -7.21 -26.60
N LYS A 239 -1.79 -8.26 -26.95
CA LYS A 239 -1.66 -9.45 -26.09
C LYS A 239 -0.75 -9.20 -24.88
N GLU A 240 0.39 -8.57 -25.07
CA GLU A 240 1.34 -8.27 -23.98
C GLU A 240 0.75 -7.24 -23.01
N LYS A 241 0.06 -6.23 -23.56
CA LYS A 241 -0.58 -5.20 -22.76
C LYS A 241 -1.88 -5.64 -22.08
N SER A 242 -2.56 -6.68 -22.59
CA SER A 242 -3.67 -7.31 -21.90
C SER A 242 -3.24 -7.91 -20.56
N GLU A 243 -2.12 -8.63 -20.50
CA GLU A 243 -1.59 -9.16 -19.25
C GLU A 243 -1.12 -8.05 -18.29
N GLU A 244 -0.54 -6.99 -18.83
CA GLU A 244 -0.17 -5.81 -18.04
C GLU A 244 -1.40 -5.08 -17.49
N ALA A 245 -2.45 -4.93 -18.30
CA ALA A 245 -3.73 -4.36 -17.87
C ALA A 245 -4.39 -5.17 -16.75
N LYS A 246 -4.40 -6.52 -16.85
CA LYS A 246 -4.85 -7.39 -15.75
C LYS A 246 -4.07 -7.11 -14.46
N LYS A 247 -2.74 -7.06 -14.55
CA LYS A 247 -1.89 -6.75 -13.39
C LYS A 247 -2.25 -5.40 -12.78
N ARG A 248 -2.52 -4.38 -13.58
CA ARG A 248 -2.95 -3.05 -13.14
C ARG A 248 -4.29 -3.08 -12.41
N LEU A 249 -5.27 -3.81 -12.92
CA LEU A 249 -6.59 -3.91 -12.31
C LEU A 249 -6.54 -4.53 -10.91
N TYR A 250 -5.73 -5.56 -10.72
CA TYR A 250 -5.61 -6.27 -9.44
C TYR A 250 -4.63 -5.64 -8.44
N GLY A 251 -4.10 -4.44 -8.72
CA GLY A 251 -3.55 -3.58 -7.68
C GLY A 251 -2.07 -3.69 -7.36
N TYR A 252 -1.28 -4.36 -8.19
CA TYR A 252 0.19 -4.28 -8.05
C TYR A 252 0.83 -3.31 -9.04
N THR A 253 0.01 -2.48 -9.69
CA THR A 253 0.46 -1.56 -10.73
C THR A 253 -0.22 -0.21 -10.60
N LEU A 254 0.48 0.74 -11.00
CA LEU A 254 0.23 2.18 -10.99
C LEU A 254 -0.44 2.63 -12.25
#